data_0d358cfc768cdf20625881fc77246b16
#
_entry.id   0d358cfc768cdf20625881fc77246b16
#
_cell.length_a   1.000
_cell.length_b   1.000
_cell.length_c   1.000
_cell.angle_alpha   90.00
_cell.angle_beta   90.00
_cell.angle_gamma   90.00
#
_symmetry.space_group_name_H-M   'P 1'
#
loop_
_entity.id
_entity.type
_entity.pdbx_description
1 polymer ?
#
loop_
_entity_poly.entity_id
_entity_poly.type
_entity_poly.pdbx_seq_one_letter_code
_entity_poly.pdbx_strand_id
1 'polypeptide(L)'
;GSVVQAGDVIGYLGMTGYSNTEDVNGMKVPHLHFGMQLIFDESQKTGNGEIWIDVYQLVNFLERNRSTVDRGAGGCYSRRYEYLDFSAAQYLTDSRGAS
;
A
#
# COMPACT_ATOMS: atom_id res chain seq x y z
N GLY A 1 -14.62 -0.25 -5.92
CA GLY A 1 -15.51 -1.15 -5.18
C GLY A 1 -14.92 -2.55 -4.96
N SER A 2 -13.66 -2.83 -5.38
CA SER A 2 -13.01 -4.12 -5.11
C SER A 2 -12.62 -4.25 -3.63
N VAL A 3 -12.76 -5.45 -3.09
CA VAL A 3 -12.30 -5.79 -1.75
C VAL A 3 -10.91 -6.42 -1.87
N VAL A 4 -9.96 -5.91 -1.08
CA VAL A 4 -8.58 -6.40 -1.04
C VAL A 4 -8.15 -6.61 0.40
N GLN A 5 -7.14 -7.46 0.60
CA GLN A 5 -6.52 -7.67 1.91
C GLN A 5 -5.15 -7.01 1.94
N ALA A 6 -4.66 -6.72 3.15
CA ALA A 6 -3.33 -6.17 3.33
C ALA A 6 -2.27 -7.08 2.69
N GLY A 7 -1.42 -6.51 1.84
CA GLY A 7 -0.39 -7.21 1.11
C GLY A 7 -0.79 -7.74 -0.27
N ASP A 8 -2.06 -7.63 -0.66
CA ASP A 8 -2.48 -8.00 -2.02
C ASP A 8 -1.84 -7.09 -3.06
N VAL A 9 -1.46 -7.68 -4.19
CA VAL A 9 -0.95 -6.91 -5.33
C VAL A 9 -2.14 -6.27 -6.06
N ILE A 10 -2.22 -4.95 -6.03
CA ILE A 10 -3.32 -4.19 -6.64
C ILE A 10 -2.94 -3.51 -7.95
N GLY A 11 -1.67 -3.55 -8.33
CA GLY A 11 -1.19 -2.95 -9.56
C GLY A 11 0.33 -2.96 -9.67
N TYR A 12 0.82 -2.37 -10.72
CA TYR A 12 2.25 -2.24 -11.02
C TYR A 12 2.62 -0.77 -11.17
N LEU A 13 3.86 -0.45 -10.79
CA LEU A 13 4.36 0.92 -10.91
C LEU A 13 4.45 1.33 -12.39
N GLY A 14 3.97 2.52 -12.66
CA GLY A 14 4.05 3.16 -13.98
C GLY A 14 4.80 4.48 -13.93
N MET A 15 4.85 5.15 -15.05
CA MET A 15 5.50 6.46 -15.22
C MET A 15 4.49 7.57 -15.46
N THR A 16 3.22 7.36 -15.11
CA THR A 16 2.16 8.36 -15.25
C THR A 16 2.44 9.55 -14.35
N GLY A 17 2.38 10.74 -14.92
CA GLY A 17 2.59 11.99 -14.19
C GLY A 17 2.16 13.17 -15.04
N TYR A 18 2.19 14.36 -14.41
CA TYR A 18 1.81 15.57 -15.10
C TYR A 18 2.73 15.85 -16.29
N SER A 19 2.13 16.19 -17.43
CA SER A 19 2.81 16.64 -18.63
C SER A 19 2.05 17.80 -19.26
N ASN A 20 2.78 18.76 -19.79
CA ASN A 20 2.20 19.86 -20.58
C ASN A 20 1.80 19.41 -22.00
N THR A 21 2.16 18.19 -22.39
CA THR A 21 1.83 17.63 -23.69
C THR A 21 0.79 16.53 -23.50
N GLU A 22 -0.27 16.58 -24.29
CA GLU A 22 -1.35 15.60 -24.27
C GLU A 22 -0.81 14.19 -24.62
N ASP A 23 -1.34 13.17 -23.98
CA ASP A 23 -0.98 11.75 -24.17
C ASP A 23 0.51 11.39 -23.89
N VAL A 24 1.23 12.23 -23.15
CA VAL A 24 2.63 11.99 -22.76
C VAL A 24 2.76 11.84 -21.26
N ASN A 25 3.40 10.74 -20.83
CA ASN A 25 3.77 10.56 -19.42
C ASN A 25 4.89 11.53 -19.03
N GLY A 26 4.65 12.36 -18.01
CA GLY A 26 5.59 13.38 -17.55
C GLY A 26 6.77 12.85 -16.74
N MET A 27 6.75 11.58 -16.35
CA MET A 27 7.77 10.98 -15.48
C MET A 27 8.67 10.01 -16.24
N LYS A 28 9.96 10.04 -15.90
CA LYS A 28 10.98 9.21 -16.55
C LYS A 28 11.28 7.91 -15.78
N VAL A 29 10.86 7.83 -14.52
CA VAL A 29 11.12 6.71 -13.62
C VAL A 29 9.81 6.17 -13.08
N PRO A 30 9.59 4.84 -13.11
CA PRO A 30 8.42 4.25 -12.46
C PRO A 30 8.39 4.60 -10.97
N HIS A 31 7.26 5.07 -10.49
CA HIS A 31 7.08 5.49 -9.10
C HIS A 31 5.64 5.33 -8.65
N LEU A 32 5.44 5.26 -7.34
CA LEU A 32 4.13 5.33 -6.72
C LEU A 32 3.91 6.73 -6.16
N HIS A 33 2.83 7.36 -6.60
CA HIS A 33 2.30 8.56 -5.96
C HIS A 33 1.31 8.12 -4.89
N PHE A 34 1.64 8.35 -3.63
CA PHE A 34 0.85 7.95 -2.48
C PHE A 34 0.60 9.13 -1.55
N GLY A 35 -0.64 9.30 -1.13
CA GLY A 35 -1.03 10.32 -0.16
C GLY A 35 -2.19 9.85 0.71
N MET A 36 -2.35 10.46 1.86
CA MET A 36 -3.48 10.25 2.77
C MET A 36 -4.12 11.57 3.13
N GLN A 37 -5.43 11.57 3.19
CA GLN A 37 -6.23 12.71 3.64
C GLN A 37 -7.11 12.32 4.84
N LEU A 38 -7.33 13.27 5.74
CA LEU A 38 -8.40 13.18 6.72
C LEU A 38 -9.69 13.72 6.09
N ILE A 39 -10.74 12.92 6.13
CA ILE A 39 -12.06 13.28 5.60
C ILE A 39 -13.05 13.35 6.76
N PHE A 40 -13.55 14.53 7.05
CA PHE A 40 -14.60 14.79 8.04
C PHE A 40 -15.95 15.12 7.40
N ASP A 41 -15.91 15.54 6.14
CA ASP A 41 -17.08 15.89 5.34
C ASP A 41 -16.92 15.39 3.91
N GLU A 42 -18.01 14.94 3.29
CA GLU A 42 -18.01 14.39 1.93
C GLU A 42 -17.46 15.38 0.87
N SER A 43 -17.67 16.69 1.08
CA SER A 43 -17.15 17.71 0.15
C SER A 43 -15.62 17.71 0.04
N GLN A 44 -14.92 17.23 1.08
CA GLN A 44 -13.45 17.13 1.06
C GLN A 44 -12.93 16.12 0.03
N LYS A 45 -13.73 15.12 -0.35
CA LYS A 45 -13.39 14.15 -1.40
C LYS A 45 -13.29 14.77 -2.79
N THR A 46 -13.88 15.94 -2.97
CA THR A 46 -13.88 16.69 -4.23
C THR A 46 -12.90 17.88 -4.24
N GLY A 47 -12.01 17.94 -3.27
CA GLY A 47 -10.96 18.94 -3.18
C GLY A 47 -11.28 20.19 -2.35
N ASN A 48 -12.37 20.17 -1.56
CA ASN A 48 -12.71 21.29 -0.69
C ASN A 48 -12.12 21.09 0.71
N GLY A 49 -11.27 22.01 1.16
CA GLY A 49 -10.70 21.95 2.51
C GLY A 49 -9.90 20.70 2.78
N GLU A 50 -9.05 20.27 1.83
CA GLU A 50 -8.21 19.10 1.93
C GLU A 50 -7.26 19.16 3.13
N ILE A 51 -7.22 18.07 3.90
CA ILE A 51 -6.30 17.91 5.03
C ILE A 51 -5.36 16.75 4.73
N TRP A 52 -4.16 17.05 4.25
CA TRP A 52 -3.14 16.07 3.94
C TRP A 52 -2.32 15.70 5.16
N ILE A 53 -2.00 14.40 5.27
CA ILE A 53 -1.15 13.85 6.34
C ILE A 53 0.24 13.64 5.78
N ASP A 54 1.28 13.96 6.58
CA ASP A 54 2.65 13.53 6.28
C ASP A 54 2.75 12.01 6.44
N VAL A 55 2.96 11.32 5.32
CA VAL A 55 2.99 9.86 5.26
C VAL A 55 4.41 9.27 5.34
N TYR A 56 5.45 10.09 5.52
CA TYR A 56 6.83 9.62 5.48
C TYR A 56 7.11 8.47 6.46
N GLN A 57 6.71 8.62 7.71
CA GLN A 57 6.92 7.59 8.73
C GLN A 57 6.05 6.35 8.47
N LEU A 58 4.82 6.55 7.99
CA LEU A 58 3.93 5.45 7.61
C LEU A 58 4.53 4.63 6.45
N VAL A 59 5.02 5.27 5.41
CA VAL A 59 5.64 4.60 4.27
C VAL A 59 6.87 3.81 4.69
N ASN A 60 7.73 4.37 5.54
CA ASN A 60 8.88 3.68 6.10
C ASN A 60 8.48 2.45 6.93
N PHE A 61 7.41 2.55 7.70
CA PHE A 61 6.86 1.42 8.46
C PHE A 61 6.35 0.32 7.52
N LEU A 62 5.57 0.69 6.51
CA LEU A 62 5.02 -0.25 5.52
C LEU A 62 6.13 -0.95 4.72
N GLU A 63 7.19 -0.24 4.35
CA GLU A 63 8.33 -0.82 3.65
C GLU A 63 9.04 -1.90 4.47
N ARG A 64 9.23 -1.68 5.77
CA ARG A 64 9.84 -2.67 6.67
C ARG A 64 8.95 -3.89 6.91
N ASN A 65 7.64 -3.75 6.73
CA ASN A 65 6.64 -4.79 6.99
C ASN A 65 5.95 -5.28 5.70
N ARG A 66 6.58 -5.07 4.55
CA ARG A 66 6.02 -5.48 3.27
C ARG A 66 5.86 -7.00 3.17
N SER A 67 4.76 -7.42 2.55
CA SER A 67 4.51 -8.82 2.27
C SER A 67 5.43 -9.35 1.17
N THR A 68 5.81 -10.63 1.26
CA THR A 68 6.52 -11.32 0.18
C THR A 68 5.56 -11.59 -0.98
N VAL A 69 6.05 -11.44 -2.19
CA VAL A 69 5.33 -11.75 -3.42
C VAL A 69 6.07 -12.78 -4.24
N ASP A 70 5.34 -13.61 -4.96
CA ASP A 70 5.84 -14.60 -5.90
C ASP A 70 5.47 -14.21 -7.33
N ARG A 71 6.39 -14.45 -8.24
CA ARG A 71 6.17 -14.26 -9.67
C ARG A 71 5.58 -15.55 -10.25
N GLY A 72 4.35 -15.47 -10.75
CA GLY A 72 3.67 -16.57 -11.40
C GLY A 72 4.02 -16.73 -12.86
N ALA A 73 3.45 -17.76 -13.49
CA ALA A 73 3.47 -17.96 -14.92
C ALA A 73 2.86 -16.72 -15.62
N GLY A 74 3.48 -16.26 -16.71
CA GLY A 74 3.05 -15.05 -17.41
C GLY A 74 3.55 -13.73 -16.82
N GLY A 75 4.37 -13.78 -15.77
CA GLY A 75 5.04 -12.61 -15.21
C GLY A 75 4.23 -11.75 -14.23
N CYS A 76 3.02 -12.16 -13.90
CA CYS A 76 2.23 -11.52 -12.86
C CYS A 76 2.71 -11.90 -11.47
N TYR A 77 2.54 -10.98 -10.52
CA TYR A 77 2.91 -11.19 -9.12
C TYR A 77 1.67 -11.39 -8.26
N SER A 78 1.78 -12.29 -7.27
CA SER A 78 0.75 -12.50 -6.25
C SER A 78 1.38 -12.51 -4.87
N ARG A 79 0.60 -12.15 -3.86
CA ARG A 79 1.04 -12.23 -2.48
C ARG A 79 1.33 -13.67 -2.11
N ARG A 80 2.46 -13.91 -1.44
CA ARG A 80 2.71 -15.17 -0.75
C ARG A 80 1.92 -15.19 0.55
N TYR A 81 1.01 -16.16 0.67
CA TYR A 81 0.36 -16.43 1.95
C TYR A 81 1.29 -17.31 2.79
N GLU A 82 1.90 -16.71 3.79
CA GLU A 82 2.65 -17.48 4.78
C GLU A 82 1.67 -18.20 5.68
N TYR A 83 1.92 -19.49 5.92
CA TYR A 83 1.19 -20.23 6.92
C TYR A 83 1.49 -19.58 8.28
N LEU A 84 0.47 -19.00 8.91
CA LEU A 84 0.56 -18.67 10.33
C LEU A 84 0.61 -19.98 11.10
N ASP A 85 1.78 -20.31 11.62
CA ASP A 85 1.89 -21.38 12.61
C ASP A 85 1.15 -20.90 13.85
N PHE A 86 -0.02 -21.47 14.10
CA PHE A 86 -0.85 -21.13 15.25
C PHE A 86 -0.10 -21.34 16.58
N SER A 87 0.88 -22.24 16.64
CA SER A 87 1.71 -22.44 17.81
C SER A 87 2.59 -21.22 18.09
N ALA A 88 3.16 -20.61 17.07
CA ALA A 88 3.95 -19.38 17.20
C ALA A 88 3.07 -18.18 17.60
N ALA A 89 1.86 -18.08 17.03
CA ALA A 89 0.92 -17.02 17.38
C ALA A 89 0.46 -17.14 18.84
N GLN A 90 0.25 -18.36 19.33
CA GLN A 90 -0.11 -18.62 20.72
C GLN A 90 1.05 -18.27 21.68
N TYR A 91 2.28 -18.58 21.29
CA TYR A 91 3.47 -18.21 22.07
C TYR A 91 3.62 -16.70 22.25
N LEU A 92 3.34 -15.93 21.20
CA LEU A 92 3.37 -14.45 21.25
C LEU A 92 2.24 -13.89 22.12
N THR A 93 1.11 -14.57 22.21
CA THR A 93 -0.02 -14.17 23.05
C THR A 93 0.28 -14.49 24.53
N ASP A 94 0.86 -15.65 24.81
CA ASP A 94 1.22 -16.08 26.16
C ASP A 94 2.38 -15.24 26.73
N SER A 95 3.35 -14.86 25.91
CA SER A 95 4.46 -13.98 26.33
C SER A 95 4.01 -12.55 26.67
N ARG A 96 2.91 -12.07 26.08
CA ARG A 96 2.28 -10.79 26.41
C ARG A 96 1.34 -10.87 27.62
N GLY A 97 0.80 -12.04 27.91
CA GLY A 97 -0.03 -12.28 29.08
C GLY A 97 0.75 -12.58 30.35
N ALA A 98 2.06 -12.83 30.26
CA ALA A 98 2.95 -13.14 31.38
C ALA A 98 3.66 -11.92 31.98
N SER A 99 3.32 -10.71 31.53
CA SER A 99 3.87 -9.44 32.06
C SER A 99 2.95 -8.77 33.08
#